data_de7287a51e2ee0494f1b84a7e887bd9a
#
_entry.id   de7287a51e2ee0494f1b84a7e887bd9a
#
_cell.length_a   1.000
_cell.length_b   1.000
_cell.length_c   1.000
_cell.angle_alpha   90.00
_cell.angle_beta   90.00
_cell.angle_gamma   90.00
#
_symmetry.space_group_name_H-M   'P 1'
#
loop_
_entity.id
_entity.type
_entity.pdbx_description
1 polymer ?
#
loop_
_entity_poly.entity_id
_entity_poly.type
_entity_poly.pdbx_seq_one_letter_code
_entity_poly.pdbx_strand_id
1 'polypeptide(L)'
;KNLLSPLAYKSMQNGFHLLSRIRLFLHTFQKGTHRDTMSYEVREKIATSLGFDVKTFFQKYFFEGVYPLKRFSRNLYWESMAADTKKKKSLSEFFSLNSQNQVYFEKSPESLYTQDPLWFFKVFIWVAERDYYLSYEVIRAVEQHVDQAYPIFMDEEAKLEIQNCFKRYIRG
;
A
#
# COMPACT_ATOMS: atom_id res chain seq x y z
N LYS A 1 10.69 -13.51 13.15
CA LYS A 1 10.20 -13.16 11.79
C LYS A 1 10.52 -11.70 11.51
N ASN A 2 11.25 -11.40 10.45
CA ASN A 2 11.47 -10.03 10.02
C ASN A 2 10.16 -9.50 9.43
N LEU A 3 9.45 -8.66 10.18
CA LEU A 3 8.17 -8.06 9.79
C LEU A 3 8.28 -7.09 8.61
N LEU A 4 9.49 -6.59 8.34
CA LEU A 4 9.76 -5.64 7.27
C LEU A 4 10.94 -6.08 6.42
N SER A 5 10.84 -5.86 5.10
CA SER A 5 12.03 -5.90 4.26
C SER A 5 12.96 -4.72 4.61
N PRO A 6 14.29 -4.82 4.37
CA PRO A 6 15.21 -3.71 4.62
C PRO A 6 14.81 -2.41 3.92
N LEU A 7 14.25 -2.51 2.71
CA LEU A 7 13.76 -1.37 1.95
C LEU A 7 12.54 -0.71 2.61
N ALA A 8 11.57 -1.51 3.05
CA ALA A 8 10.38 -1.02 3.74
C ALA A 8 10.75 -0.37 5.08
N TYR A 9 11.70 -0.95 5.83
CA TYR A 9 12.20 -0.36 7.07
C TYR A 9 12.87 0.99 6.82
N LYS A 10 13.75 1.08 5.83
CA LYS A 10 14.40 2.35 5.45
C LYS A 10 13.39 3.41 5.02
N SER A 11 12.39 3.02 4.22
CA SER A 11 11.31 3.93 3.80
C SER A 11 10.51 4.46 4.99
N MET A 12 10.20 3.59 5.96
CA MET A 12 9.51 3.98 7.20
C MET A 12 10.36 4.95 8.03
N GLN A 13 11.66 4.68 8.20
CA GLN A 13 12.56 5.57 8.93
C GLN A 13 12.65 6.95 8.26
N ASN A 14 12.81 6.99 6.95
CA ASN A 14 12.86 8.24 6.19
C ASN A 14 11.54 9.03 6.35
N GLY A 15 10.40 8.33 6.27
CA GLY A 15 9.09 8.94 6.50
C GLY A 15 8.95 9.52 7.90
N PHE A 16 9.37 8.79 8.92
CA PHE A 16 9.37 9.27 10.30
C PHE A 16 10.24 10.52 10.47
N HIS A 17 11.45 10.52 9.93
CA HIS A 17 12.35 11.68 9.98
C HIS A 17 11.76 12.89 9.27
N LEU A 18 11.16 12.71 8.09
CA LEU A 18 10.52 13.79 7.36
C LEU A 18 9.36 14.38 8.14
N LEU A 19 8.46 13.56 8.66
CA LEU A 19 7.31 14.03 9.46
C LEU A 19 7.74 14.71 10.77
N SER A 20 8.79 14.21 11.42
CA SER A 20 9.34 14.83 12.62
C SER A 20 9.89 16.23 12.34
N ARG A 21 10.60 16.42 11.22
CA ARG A 21 11.08 17.74 10.77
C ARG A 21 9.92 18.68 10.44
N ILE A 22 8.91 18.19 9.72
CA ILE A 22 7.70 18.96 9.40
C ILE A 22 7.00 19.40 10.69
N ARG A 23 6.85 18.51 11.66
CA ARG A 23 6.23 18.80 12.96
C ARG A 23 7.02 19.85 13.73
N LEU A 24 8.35 19.77 13.73
CA LEU A 24 9.19 20.78 14.36
C LEU A 24 8.95 22.17 13.76
N PHE A 25 8.96 22.31 12.44
CA PHE A 25 8.66 23.56 11.75
C PHE A 25 7.23 24.03 12.01
N LEU A 26 6.25 23.12 12.00
CA LEU A 26 4.87 23.43 12.31
C LEU A 26 4.74 24.10 13.67
N HIS A 27 5.34 23.52 14.71
CA HIS A 27 5.32 24.07 16.06
C HIS A 27 6.11 25.39 16.17
N THR A 28 7.16 25.54 15.39
CA THR A 28 7.96 26.78 15.34
C THR A 28 7.17 27.94 14.71
N PHE A 29 6.40 27.67 13.65
CA PHE A 29 5.64 28.71 12.95
C PHE A 29 4.27 29.01 13.57
N GLN A 30 3.72 28.09 14.33
CA GLN A 30 2.44 28.25 15.02
C GLN A 30 2.65 28.77 16.47
N LYS A 31 3.08 30.00 16.62
CA LYS A 31 3.32 30.62 17.93
C LYS A 31 2.15 30.40 18.91
N GLY A 32 2.34 29.55 19.91
CA GLY A 32 1.42 29.39 21.04
C GLY A 32 0.23 28.44 20.85
N THR A 33 0.05 27.82 19.68
CA THR A 33 -0.96 26.79 19.47
C THR A 33 -0.30 25.47 19.09
N HIS A 34 -0.27 24.51 20.01
CA HIS A 34 0.25 23.14 19.75
C HIS A 34 -0.73 22.31 18.91
N ARG A 35 -1.26 22.89 17.83
CA ARG A 35 -2.18 22.18 16.92
C ARG A 35 -1.38 21.57 15.79
N ASP A 36 -1.57 20.30 15.56
CA ASP A 36 -1.00 19.58 14.40
C ASP A 36 -1.80 19.87 13.09
N THR A 37 -2.41 21.07 13.00
CA THR A 37 -3.18 21.51 11.83
C THR A 37 -2.32 22.43 10.97
N MET A 38 -2.12 22.07 9.71
CA MET A 38 -1.29 22.82 8.77
C MET A 38 -2.16 23.76 7.93
N SER A 39 -2.22 25.06 8.30
CA SER A 39 -2.85 26.08 7.45
C SER A 39 -2.07 26.28 6.14
N TYR A 40 -2.67 26.93 5.15
CA TYR A 40 -2.02 27.20 3.86
C TYR A 40 -0.73 28.00 4.03
N GLU A 41 -0.75 29.09 4.81
CA GLU A 41 0.41 29.95 5.08
C GLU A 41 1.56 29.23 5.78
N VAL A 42 1.22 28.39 6.77
CA VAL A 42 2.22 27.59 7.48
C VAL A 42 2.86 26.56 6.56
N ARG A 43 2.07 25.99 5.66
CA ARG A 43 2.51 25.04 4.64
C ARG A 43 3.56 25.63 3.70
N GLU A 44 3.31 26.85 3.18
CA GLU A 44 4.29 27.56 2.33
C GLU A 44 5.59 27.81 3.07
N LYS A 45 5.53 28.27 4.32
CA LYS A 45 6.70 28.49 5.16
C LYS A 45 7.51 27.22 5.40
N ILE A 46 6.82 26.09 5.67
CA ILE A 46 7.47 24.79 5.85
C ILE A 46 8.11 24.33 4.54
N ALA A 47 7.39 24.40 3.43
CA ALA A 47 7.91 24.02 2.12
C ALA A 47 9.19 24.77 1.80
N THR A 48 9.18 26.11 1.91
CA THR A 48 10.34 26.99 1.69
C THR A 48 11.49 26.63 2.62
N SER A 49 11.22 26.42 3.91
CA SER A 49 12.25 26.06 4.91
C SER A 49 12.90 24.69 4.62
N LEU A 50 12.19 23.80 3.94
CA LEU A 50 12.70 22.50 3.50
C LEU A 50 13.35 22.56 2.11
N GLY A 51 13.31 23.71 1.43
CA GLY A 51 13.86 23.88 0.07
C GLY A 51 12.97 23.32 -1.04
N PHE A 52 11.67 23.25 -0.82
CA PHE A 52 10.70 22.74 -1.79
C PHE A 52 9.68 23.81 -2.20
N ASP A 53 9.15 23.70 -3.43
CA ASP A 53 7.88 24.31 -3.76
C ASP A 53 6.72 23.56 -3.08
N VAL A 54 5.55 24.22 -2.98
CA VAL A 54 4.38 23.68 -2.25
C VAL A 54 3.89 22.34 -2.83
N LYS A 55 3.93 22.17 -4.16
CA LYS A 55 3.49 20.93 -4.83
C LYS A 55 4.43 19.77 -4.49
N THR A 56 5.72 19.98 -4.64
CA THR A 56 6.77 19.01 -4.30
C THR A 56 6.73 18.65 -2.81
N PHE A 57 6.54 19.67 -1.96
CA PHE A 57 6.36 19.44 -0.52
C PHE A 57 5.19 18.49 -0.23
N PHE A 58 4.03 18.70 -0.87
CA PHE A 58 2.88 17.82 -0.70
C PHE A 58 3.12 16.39 -1.16
N GLN A 59 3.75 16.23 -2.31
CA GLN A 59 4.11 14.91 -2.82
C GLN A 59 5.02 14.17 -1.82
N LYS A 60 6.07 14.85 -1.33
CA LYS A 60 6.98 14.26 -0.35
C LYS A 60 6.30 13.98 0.99
N TYR A 61 5.51 14.94 1.50
CA TYR A 61 4.75 14.76 2.73
C TYR A 61 3.88 13.52 2.68
N PHE A 62 3.13 13.34 1.58
CA PHE A 62 2.21 12.22 1.45
C PHE A 62 2.92 10.91 1.12
N PHE A 63 3.72 10.87 0.05
CA PHE A 63 4.29 9.62 -0.46
C PHE A 63 5.54 9.16 0.29
N GLU A 64 6.39 10.07 0.75
CA GLU A 64 7.61 9.74 1.49
C GLU A 64 7.40 9.78 3.01
N GLY A 65 6.48 10.61 3.50
CA GLY A 65 6.18 10.77 4.93
C GLY A 65 5.03 9.88 5.41
N VAL A 66 3.80 10.25 5.06
CA VAL A 66 2.58 9.65 5.63
C VAL A 66 2.37 8.21 5.14
N TYR A 67 2.49 7.99 3.85
CA TYR A 67 2.13 6.71 3.23
C TYR A 67 2.93 5.51 3.75
N PRO A 68 4.27 5.56 3.88
CA PRO A 68 5.05 4.44 4.43
C PRO A 68 4.63 4.08 5.86
N LEU A 69 4.40 5.07 6.72
CA LEU A 69 4.00 4.84 8.10
C LEU A 69 2.58 4.29 8.22
N LYS A 70 1.63 4.85 7.45
CA LYS A 70 0.25 4.35 7.40
C LYS A 70 0.20 2.91 6.91
N ARG A 71 0.97 2.59 5.87
CA ARG A 71 1.07 1.24 5.32
C ARG A 71 1.65 0.26 6.34
N PHE A 72 2.72 0.64 7.02
CA PHE A 72 3.33 -0.18 8.07
C PHE A 72 2.37 -0.43 9.24
N SER A 73 1.74 0.62 9.76
CA SER A 73 0.76 0.52 10.85
C SER A 73 -0.40 -0.40 10.47
N ARG A 74 -0.94 -0.25 9.26
CA ARG A 74 -2.00 -1.12 8.75
C ARG A 74 -1.56 -2.59 8.66
N ASN A 75 -0.35 -2.84 8.15
CA ASN A 75 0.18 -4.19 8.02
C ASN A 75 0.38 -4.85 9.38
N LEU A 76 0.93 -4.13 10.37
CA LEU A 76 1.04 -4.62 11.74
C LEU A 76 -0.32 -4.96 12.36
N TYR A 77 -1.31 -4.08 12.16
CA TYR A 77 -2.67 -4.32 12.64
C TYR A 77 -3.23 -5.63 12.07
N TRP A 78 -3.16 -5.81 10.75
CA TRP A 78 -3.67 -7.01 10.10
C TRP A 78 -2.89 -8.27 10.48
N GLU A 79 -1.56 -8.20 10.65
CA GLU A 79 -0.78 -9.34 11.15
C GLU A 79 -1.16 -9.73 12.58
N SER A 80 -1.41 -8.76 13.44
CA SER A 80 -1.86 -9.04 14.81
C SER A 80 -3.22 -9.74 14.87
N MET A 81 -4.10 -9.39 13.91
CA MET A 81 -5.42 -10.02 13.77
C MET A 81 -5.37 -11.39 13.10
N ALA A 82 -4.36 -11.65 12.26
CA ALA A 82 -4.22 -12.89 11.50
C ALA A 82 -3.86 -14.11 12.38
N ALA A 83 -3.40 -13.91 13.62
CA ALA A 83 -3.02 -14.98 14.53
C ALA A 83 -4.18 -15.92 14.92
N ASP A 84 -5.44 -15.57 14.66
CA ASP A 84 -6.64 -16.31 15.08
C ASP A 84 -7.34 -17.06 13.92
N THR A 85 -6.60 -17.52 12.92
CA THR A 85 -7.13 -17.97 11.63
C THR A 85 -7.41 -19.49 11.56
N LYS A 86 -8.39 -20.00 12.30
CA LYS A 86 -8.74 -21.44 12.28
C LYS A 86 -9.67 -21.91 11.16
N LYS A 87 -10.32 -21.03 10.43
CA LYS A 87 -11.23 -21.42 9.34
C LYS A 87 -10.73 -20.84 8.01
N LYS A 88 -10.23 -21.70 7.14
CA LYS A 88 -9.88 -21.36 5.76
C LYS A 88 -10.99 -21.80 4.82
N LYS A 89 -11.43 -20.89 3.93
CA LYS A 89 -12.30 -21.18 2.80
C LYS A 89 -11.47 -21.05 1.54
N SER A 90 -11.33 -22.10 0.76
CA SER A 90 -10.67 -22.03 -0.54
C SER A 90 -11.44 -21.10 -1.48
N LEU A 91 -10.73 -20.16 -2.10
CA LEU A 91 -11.25 -19.26 -3.13
C LEU A 91 -10.90 -19.75 -4.53
N SER A 92 -9.73 -20.34 -4.67
CA SER A 92 -9.20 -20.93 -5.90
C SER A 92 -8.10 -21.93 -5.55
N GLU A 93 -7.45 -22.48 -6.58
CA GLU A 93 -6.29 -23.35 -6.39
C GLU A 93 -5.14 -22.71 -5.60
N PHE A 94 -4.95 -21.39 -5.73
CA PHE A 94 -3.83 -20.64 -5.17
C PHE A 94 -4.20 -19.80 -3.96
N PHE A 95 -5.47 -19.53 -3.72
CA PHE A 95 -5.92 -18.58 -2.72
C PHE A 95 -6.96 -19.15 -1.76
N SER A 96 -6.81 -18.81 -0.50
CA SER A 96 -7.76 -19.10 0.58
C SER A 96 -8.18 -17.83 1.32
N LEU A 97 -9.32 -17.89 1.99
CA LEU A 97 -9.89 -16.84 2.80
C LEU A 97 -9.91 -17.26 4.26
N ASN A 98 -9.48 -16.39 5.17
CA ASN A 98 -9.62 -16.63 6.58
C ASN A 98 -10.98 -16.17 7.13
N SER A 99 -11.21 -16.38 8.43
CA SER A 99 -12.44 -15.94 9.13
C SER A 99 -12.65 -14.43 9.16
N GLN A 100 -11.62 -13.65 8.86
CA GLN A 100 -11.63 -12.18 8.83
C GLN A 100 -11.68 -11.62 7.41
N ASN A 101 -12.07 -12.43 6.44
CA ASN A 101 -12.14 -12.04 5.03
C ASN A 101 -10.78 -11.62 4.43
N GLN A 102 -9.66 -12.13 4.95
CA GLN A 102 -8.35 -11.89 4.37
C GLN A 102 -7.97 -12.99 3.38
N VAL A 103 -7.49 -12.60 2.22
CA VAL A 103 -6.98 -13.49 1.17
C VAL A 103 -5.54 -13.86 1.44
N TYR A 104 -5.25 -15.15 1.44
CA TYR A 104 -3.91 -15.75 1.63
C TYR A 104 -3.53 -16.64 0.47
N PHE A 105 -2.24 -16.92 0.33
CA PHE A 105 -1.77 -17.97 -0.56
C PHE A 105 -2.05 -19.36 0.04
N GLU A 106 -2.65 -20.24 -0.76
CA GLU A 106 -2.83 -21.66 -0.46
C GLU A 106 -1.59 -22.46 -0.89
N LYS A 107 -0.98 -22.06 -2.00
CA LYS A 107 0.25 -22.62 -2.58
C LYS A 107 1.32 -21.54 -2.72
N SER A 108 2.56 -21.99 -2.90
CA SER A 108 3.66 -21.05 -3.17
C SER A 108 3.35 -20.16 -4.39
N PRO A 109 3.59 -18.84 -4.28
CA PRO A 109 3.28 -17.91 -5.36
C PRO A 109 4.16 -18.06 -6.60
N GLU A 110 5.33 -18.71 -6.52
CA GLU A 110 6.27 -18.86 -7.64
C GLU A 110 5.63 -19.58 -8.84
N SER A 111 4.82 -20.61 -8.59
CA SER A 111 4.10 -21.32 -9.66
C SER A 111 2.99 -20.46 -10.27
N LEU A 112 2.39 -19.57 -9.50
CA LEU A 112 1.35 -18.66 -9.95
C LEU A 112 1.89 -17.61 -10.94
N TYR A 113 3.09 -17.10 -10.70
CA TYR A 113 3.69 -16.07 -11.56
C TYR A 113 3.95 -16.54 -12.99
N THR A 114 4.30 -17.83 -13.14
CA THR A 114 4.53 -18.43 -14.46
C THR A 114 3.25 -18.85 -15.16
N GLN A 115 2.21 -19.23 -14.41
CA GLN A 115 0.95 -19.71 -14.97
C GLN A 115 -0.04 -18.60 -15.30
N ASP A 116 -0.06 -17.55 -14.46
CA ASP A 116 -1.00 -16.44 -14.60
C ASP A 116 -0.32 -15.13 -14.20
N PRO A 117 0.42 -14.50 -15.10
CA PRO A 117 1.11 -13.23 -14.80
C PRO A 117 0.17 -12.08 -14.42
N LEU A 118 -1.13 -12.18 -14.73
CA LEU A 118 -2.16 -11.19 -14.36
C LEU A 118 -2.89 -11.54 -13.04
N TRP A 119 -2.42 -12.53 -12.28
CA TRP A 119 -3.07 -13.02 -11.07
C TRP A 119 -3.40 -11.92 -10.06
N PHE A 120 -2.54 -10.93 -9.89
CA PHE A 120 -2.75 -9.87 -8.91
C PHE A 120 -3.92 -8.94 -9.26
N PHE A 121 -4.22 -8.73 -10.54
CA PHE A 121 -5.43 -8.02 -10.95
C PHE A 121 -6.69 -8.79 -10.58
N LYS A 122 -6.70 -10.11 -10.78
CA LYS A 122 -7.83 -10.97 -10.39
C LYS A 122 -8.08 -10.92 -8.89
N VAL A 123 -6.99 -10.92 -8.10
CA VAL A 123 -7.08 -10.79 -6.64
C VAL A 123 -7.59 -9.40 -6.24
N PHE A 124 -7.13 -8.32 -6.87
CA PHE A 124 -7.65 -6.97 -6.61
C PHE A 124 -9.14 -6.85 -6.94
N ILE A 125 -9.62 -7.48 -8.01
CA ILE A 125 -11.03 -7.51 -8.38
C ILE A 125 -11.83 -8.23 -7.29
N TRP A 126 -11.42 -9.42 -6.86
CA TRP A 126 -12.10 -10.14 -5.79
C TRP A 126 -12.18 -9.32 -4.50
N VAL A 127 -11.10 -8.63 -4.15
CA VAL A 127 -11.06 -7.74 -2.98
C VAL A 127 -12.08 -6.61 -3.12
N ALA A 128 -12.14 -6.00 -4.31
CA ALA A 128 -13.02 -4.87 -4.56
C ALA A 128 -14.51 -5.29 -4.62
N GLU A 129 -14.83 -6.44 -5.25
CA GLU A 129 -16.20 -6.92 -5.43
C GLU A 129 -16.82 -7.49 -4.15
N ARG A 130 -16.02 -8.00 -3.21
CA ARG A 130 -16.50 -8.83 -2.11
C ARG A 130 -16.12 -8.32 -0.73
N ASP A 131 -15.60 -7.10 -0.64
CA ASP A 131 -15.11 -6.50 0.60
C ASP A 131 -14.10 -7.39 1.35
N TYR A 132 -13.19 -8.02 0.57
CA TYR A 132 -12.11 -8.80 1.11
C TYR A 132 -10.88 -7.92 1.37
N TYR A 133 -9.96 -8.42 2.16
CA TYR A 133 -8.69 -7.76 2.46
C TYR A 133 -7.54 -8.62 1.98
N LEU A 134 -6.44 -7.99 1.57
CA LEU A 134 -5.21 -8.72 1.26
C LEU A 134 -4.41 -8.99 2.53
N SER A 135 -3.95 -10.22 2.70
CA SER A 135 -2.93 -10.50 3.72
C SER A 135 -1.63 -9.80 3.37
N TYR A 136 -0.79 -9.59 4.39
CA TYR A 136 0.53 -8.98 4.18
C TYR A 136 1.39 -9.79 3.20
N GLU A 137 1.29 -11.10 3.25
CA GLU A 137 1.98 -12.01 2.34
C GLU A 137 1.63 -11.75 0.89
N VAL A 138 0.32 -11.63 0.57
CA VAL A 138 -0.15 -11.33 -0.79
C VAL A 138 0.28 -9.93 -1.22
N ILE A 139 0.17 -8.91 -0.34
CA ILE A 139 0.64 -7.55 -0.64
C ILE A 139 2.13 -7.55 -0.97
N ARG A 140 2.93 -8.25 -0.17
CA ARG A 140 4.37 -8.34 -0.36
C ARG A 140 4.74 -9.03 -1.67
N ALA A 141 4.01 -10.08 -2.03
CA ALA A 141 4.20 -10.77 -3.29
C ALA A 141 3.89 -9.86 -4.49
N VAL A 142 2.81 -9.09 -4.44
CA VAL A 142 2.51 -8.08 -5.47
C VAL A 142 3.64 -7.08 -5.60
N GLU A 143 4.15 -6.55 -4.48
CA GLU A 143 5.24 -5.57 -4.49
C GLU A 143 6.54 -6.09 -5.09
N GLN A 144 6.84 -7.36 -4.88
CA GLN A 144 8.04 -8.00 -5.41
C GLN A 144 7.94 -8.30 -6.91
N HIS A 145 6.74 -8.44 -7.44
CA HIS A 145 6.52 -8.92 -8.83
C HIS A 145 5.88 -7.87 -9.74
N VAL A 146 5.49 -6.72 -9.22
CA VAL A 146 4.88 -5.65 -10.04
C VAL A 146 5.78 -5.21 -11.19
N ASP A 147 7.10 -5.19 -10.98
CA ASP A 147 8.06 -4.82 -12.04
C ASP A 147 8.15 -5.89 -13.14
N GLN A 148 7.92 -7.16 -12.81
CA GLN A 148 7.87 -8.25 -13.78
C GLN A 148 6.60 -8.23 -14.62
N ALA A 149 5.54 -7.63 -14.12
CA ALA A 149 4.29 -7.42 -14.85
C ALA A 149 4.36 -6.26 -15.86
N TYR A 150 5.38 -5.40 -15.76
CA TYR A 150 5.49 -4.23 -16.66
C TYR A 150 5.46 -4.58 -18.16
N PRO A 151 6.18 -5.61 -18.65
CA PRO A 151 6.08 -6.03 -20.05
C PRO A 151 4.66 -6.45 -20.45
N ILE A 152 3.91 -7.04 -19.53
CA ILE A 152 2.53 -7.51 -19.77
C ILE A 152 1.58 -6.32 -19.93
N PHE A 153 1.82 -5.20 -19.21
CA PHE A 153 1.05 -3.97 -19.38
C PHE A 153 1.22 -3.33 -20.76
N MET A 154 2.27 -3.69 -21.49
CA MET A 154 2.51 -3.22 -22.85
C MET A 154 1.84 -4.11 -23.89
N ASP A 155 1.38 -5.28 -23.53
CA ASP A 155 0.61 -6.19 -24.39
C ASP A 155 -0.83 -5.71 -24.54
N GLU A 156 -1.34 -5.66 -25.78
CA GLU A 156 -2.68 -5.14 -26.05
C GLU A 156 -3.80 -6.07 -25.56
N GLU A 157 -3.60 -7.39 -25.58
CA GLU A 157 -4.59 -8.34 -25.03
C GLU A 157 -4.69 -8.18 -23.50
N ALA A 158 -3.55 -8.07 -22.82
CA ALA A 158 -3.50 -7.84 -21.39
C ALA A 158 -4.15 -6.51 -21.02
N LYS A 159 -3.91 -5.44 -21.77
CA LYS A 159 -4.58 -4.15 -21.58
C LYS A 159 -6.10 -4.28 -21.70
N LEU A 160 -6.57 -5.01 -22.70
CA LEU A 160 -8.00 -5.23 -22.91
C LEU A 160 -8.61 -6.03 -21.74
N GLU A 161 -7.93 -7.07 -21.26
CA GLU A 161 -8.38 -7.85 -20.11
C GLU A 161 -8.46 -7.00 -18.84
N ILE A 162 -7.43 -6.21 -18.56
CA ILE A 162 -7.40 -5.26 -17.44
C ILE A 162 -8.54 -4.24 -17.55
N GLN A 163 -8.75 -3.65 -18.74
CA GLN A 163 -9.86 -2.70 -18.96
C GLN A 163 -11.22 -3.36 -18.74
N ASN A 164 -11.41 -4.59 -19.19
CA ASN A 164 -12.65 -5.33 -18.99
C ASN A 164 -12.90 -5.65 -17.52
N CYS A 165 -11.84 -5.95 -16.77
CA CYS A 165 -11.90 -6.12 -15.32
C CYS A 165 -12.35 -4.83 -14.63
N PHE A 166 -11.75 -3.68 -14.96
CA PHE A 166 -12.15 -2.38 -14.39
C PHE A 166 -13.58 -1.99 -14.80
N LYS A 167 -13.99 -2.25 -16.04
CA LYS A 167 -15.37 -1.98 -16.50
C LYS A 167 -16.41 -2.79 -15.74
N ARG A 168 -16.12 -4.04 -15.38
CA ARG A 168 -17.00 -4.86 -14.53
C ARG A 168 -17.13 -4.26 -13.14
N TYR A 169 -16.01 -3.84 -12.55
CA TYR A 169 -16.00 -3.22 -11.22
C TYR A 169 -16.78 -1.90 -11.15
N ILE A 170 -16.66 -1.03 -12.19
CA ILE A 170 -17.35 0.27 -12.22
C ILE A 170 -18.86 0.12 -12.46
N ARG A 171 -19.31 -0.98 -13.05
CA ARG A 171 -20.73 -1.25 -13.36
C ARG A 171 -21.48 -2.05 -12.28
N GLY A 172 -20.77 -2.60 -11.30
CA GLY A 172 -21.36 -3.27 -10.14
C GLY A 172 -21.59 -2.28 -9.00
#